data_eb958088139304cab33f29fc6d88647c
#
_entry.id   eb958088139304cab33f29fc6d88647c
#
_cell.length_a   1.000
_cell.length_b   1.000
_cell.length_c   1.000
_cell.angle_alpha   90.00
_cell.angle_beta   90.00
_cell.angle_gamma   90.00
#
_symmetry.space_group_name_H-M   'P 1'
#
loop_
_entity.id
_entity.type
_entity.pdbx_description
1 polymer ?
#
loop_
_entity_poly.entity_id
_entity_poly.type
_entity_poly.pdbx_seq_one_letter_code
_entity_poly.pdbx_strand_id
1 'polypeptide(L)'
;MDGVLVFSEEAWFAVYNETLVHFGHPAIPREAFDLIYGNGTEADRAAYMPERTVEEINAAYARFFERHLSKIRPNAEAAAFLAEARARGVGRCVATNTTGPLAGRILALTGLLPLLDDIAAADDAGAGKPDPAVLHLAAARLGVPLTECLLVGDSRYDAEAAVRAPVPFVGYRYGEGDRVDSLGELLGRLPPRPEG
;
A
#
# COMPACT_ATOMS: atom_id res chain seq x y z
N MET A 1 0.92 -2.40 0.00
CA MET A 1 1.46 -2.47 -1.38
C MET A 1 2.89 -1.94 -1.37
N ASP A 2 3.02 -0.64 -1.27
CA ASP A 2 4.31 0.01 -1.11
C ASP A 2 4.98 -0.53 0.15
N GLY A 3 6.31 -0.67 0.16
CA GLY A 3 7.10 -1.22 1.25
C GLY A 3 6.99 -2.74 1.49
N VAL A 4 5.96 -3.40 0.96
CA VAL A 4 5.73 -4.86 1.14
C VAL A 4 5.89 -5.63 -0.18
N LEU A 5 5.05 -5.35 -1.17
CA LEU A 5 5.06 -6.00 -2.49
C LEU A 5 5.99 -5.30 -3.47
N VAL A 6 6.15 -4.00 -3.32
CA VAL A 6 7.03 -3.16 -4.13
C VAL A 6 7.79 -2.18 -3.25
N PHE A 7 9.02 -1.88 -3.60
CA PHE A 7 9.84 -0.85 -2.98
C PHE A 7 9.80 0.39 -3.86
N SER A 8 8.95 1.35 -3.49
CA SER A 8 8.62 2.56 -4.26
C SER A 8 9.01 3.86 -3.56
N GLU A 9 9.63 3.79 -2.39
CA GLU A 9 9.98 4.93 -1.53
C GLU A 9 10.79 6.00 -2.26
N GLU A 10 11.81 5.60 -3.05
CA GLU A 10 12.62 6.51 -3.84
C GLU A 10 11.82 7.20 -4.98
N ALA A 11 10.85 6.49 -5.55
CA ALA A 11 9.94 7.07 -6.53
C ALA A 11 9.04 8.11 -5.86
N TRP A 12 8.43 7.75 -4.72
CA TRP A 12 7.55 8.64 -3.98
C TRP A 12 8.26 9.88 -3.45
N PHE A 13 9.49 9.76 -2.95
CA PHE A 13 10.28 10.91 -2.52
C PHE A 13 10.47 11.93 -3.66
N ALA A 14 10.78 11.45 -4.85
CA ALA A 14 10.94 12.31 -6.01
C ALA A 14 9.60 12.93 -6.46
N VAL A 15 8.54 12.12 -6.55
CA VAL A 15 7.19 12.57 -6.93
C VAL A 15 6.66 13.63 -5.95
N TYR A 16 6.84 13.39 -4.65
CA TYR A 16 6.40 14.29 -3.61
C TYR A 16 7.05 15.66 -3.76
N ASN A 17 8.37 15.69 -3.89
CA ASN A 17 9.13 16.93 -4.05
C ASN A 17 8.83 17.64 -5.38
N GLU A 18 8.66 16.91 -6.50
CA GLU A 18 8.21 17.52 -7.76
C GLU A 18 6.81 18.15 -7.62
N THR A 19 5.94 17.51 -6.88
CA THR A 19 4.58 18.03 -6.62
C THR A 19 4.62 19.29 -5.77
N LEU A 20 5.40 19.30 -4.69
CA LEU A 20 5.60 20.50 -3.88
C LEU A 20 6.10 21.68 -4.72
N VAL A 21 7.17 21.47 -5.49
CA VAL A 21 7.75 22.49 -6.36
C VAL A 21 6.76 22.96 -7.44
N HIS A 22 5.98 22.02 -8.02
CA HIS A 22 4.93 22.34 -8.99
C HIS A 22 3.87 23.28 -8.44
N PHE A 23 3.52 23.15 -7.17
CA PHE A 23 2.55 24.01 -6.50
C PHE A 23 3.18 25.23 -5.83
N GLY A 24 4.48 25.46 -6.01
CA GLY A 24 5.19 26.65 -5.51
C GLY A 24 5.72 26.52 -4.09
N HIS A 25 5.74 25.31 -3.52
CA HIS A 25 6.31 25.01 -2.21
C HIS A 25 7.78 24.59 -2.31
N PRO A 26 8.58 24.79 -1.26
CA PRO A 26 9.94 24.25 -1.22
C PRO A 26 9.92 22.71 -1.13
N ALA A 27 10.90 22.07 -1.76
CA ALA A 27 11.14 20.65 -1.56
C ALA A 27 11.50 20.38 -0.08
N ILE A 28 11.13 19.20 0.41
CA ILE A 28 11.45 18.75 1.77
C ILE A 28 12.64 17.79 1.75
N PRO A 29 13.47 17.79 2.81
CA PRO A 29 14.57 16.84 2.95
C PRO A 29 14.05 15.41 3.19
N ARG A 30 14.94 14.43 2.99
CA ARG A 30 14.62 13.02 3.12
C ARG A 30 14.05 12.67 4.50
N GLU A 31 14.65 13.21 5.54
CA GLU A 31 14.24 12.94 6.93
C GLU A 31 12.80 13.41 7.22
N ALA A 32 12.37 14.50 6.59
CA ALA A 32 11.00 14.98 6.73
C ALA A 32 10.03 14.10 5.92
N PHE A 33 10.44 13.64 4.74
CA PHE A 33 9.63 12.72 3.94
C PHE A 33 9.45 11.37 4.64
N ASP A 34 10.49 10.80 5.24
CA ASP A 34 10.43 9.51 5.93
C ASP A 34 9.41 9.49 7.09
N LEU A 35 9.15 10.65 7.70
CA LEU A 35 8.14 10.78 8.77
C LEU A 35 6.69 10.72 8.26
N ILE A 36 6.48 11.01 6.98
CA ILE A 36 5.16 11.10 6.36
C ILE A 36 4.92 10.01 5.30
N TYR A 37 5.94 9.28 4.92
CA TYR A 37 5.82 8.22 3.93
C TYR A 37 4.75 7.19 4.33
N GLY A 38 3.83 6.91 3.41
CA GLY A 38 2.66 6.07 3.65
C GLY A 38 1.41 6.83 4.13
N ASN A 39 1.50 8.16 4.38
CA ASN A 39 0.32 9.00 4.58
C ASN A 39 -0.62 8.91 3.36
N GLY A 40 -1.88 9.26 3.57
CA GLY A 40 -2.80 9.51 2.47
C GLY A 40 -2.70 10.95 1.98
N THR A 41 -3.15 11.21 0.75
CA THR A 41 -3.09 12.53 0.10
C THR A 41 -3.75 13.63 0.93
N GLU A 42 -4.81 13.32 1.67
CA GLU A 42 -5.46 14.31 2.56
C GLU A 42 -4.52 14.79 3.67
N ALA A 43 -3.72 13.88 4.25
CA ALA A 43 -2.73 14.25 5.27
C ALA A 43 -1.58 15.08 4.65
N ASP A 44 -1.14 14.72 3.44
CA ASP A 44 -0.12 15.48 2.69
C ASP A 44 -0.62 16.88 2.37
N ARG A 45 -1.87 16.99 1.93
CA ARG A 45 -2.55 18.26 1.67
C ARG A 45 -2.55 19.14 2.91
N ALA A 46 -3.04 18.60 4.01
CA ALA A 46 -3.14 19.36 5.27
C ALA A 46 -1.79 19.85 5.79
N ALA A 47 -0.73 19.08 5.60
CA ALA A 47 0.59 19.40 6.11
C ALA A 47 1.39 20.39 5.22
N TYR A 48 1.28 20.27 3.89
CA TYR A 48 2.21 20.94 2.98
C TYR A 48 1.55 21.71 1.83
N MET A 49 0.29 21.40 1.49
CA MET A 49 -0.41 21.97 0.33
C MET A 49 -1.87 22.34 0.66
N PRO A 50 -2.14 23.07 1.77
CA PRO A 50 -3.49 23.24 2.30
C PRO A 50 -4.42 24.03 1.35
N GLU A 51 -3.87 24.78 0.39
CA GLU A 51 -4.60 25.55 -0.60
C GLU A 51 -5.02 24.71 -1.83
N ARG A 52 -4.57 23.45 -1.91
CA ARG A 52 -4.90 22.55 -3.02
C ARG A 52 -6.01 21.58 -2.64
N THR A 53 -6.67 21.02 -3.65
CA THR A 53 -7.61 19.93 -3.44
C THR A 53 -6.88 18.57 -3.50
N VAL A 54 -7.48 17.54 -2.92
CA VAL A 54 -6.96 16.17 -3.00
C VAL A 54 -6.85 15.70 -4.46
N GLU A 55 -7.81 16.07 -5.28
CA GLU A 55 -7.86 15.74 -6.71
C GLU A 55 -6.69 16.37 -7.47
N GLU A 56 -6.38 17.65 -7.21
CA GLU A 56 -5.22 18.33 -7.82
C GLU A 56 -3.90 17.64 -7.45
N ILE A 57 -3.75 17.28 -6.18
CA ILE A 57 -2.54 16.61 -5.68
C ILE A 57 -2.42 15.20 -6.29
N ASN A 58 -3.51 14.42 -6.29
CA ASN A 58 -3.52 13.09 -6.90
C ASN A 58 -3.20 13.12 -8.40
N ALA A 59 -3.73 14.13 -9.12
CA ALA A 59 -3.41 14.32 -10.53
C ALA A 59 -1.93 14.65 -10.75
N ALA A 60 -1.33 15.47 -9.87
CA ALA A 60 0.09 15.79 -9.92
C ALA A 60 0.94 14.55 -9.58
N TYR A 61 0.58 13.79 -8.56
CA TYR A 61 1.23 12.52 -8.21
C TYR A 61 1.22 11.55 -9.40
N ALA A 62 0.06 11.30 -9.99
CA ALA A 62 -0.05 10.40 -11.14
C ALA A 62 0.82 10.86 -12.31
N ARG A 63 0.81 12.18 -12.62
CA ARG A 63 1.61 12.78 -13.68
C ARG A 63 3.12 12.63 -13.44
N PHE A 64 3.59 12.93 -12.24
CA PHE A 64 5.01 12.90 -11.94
C PHE A 64 5.52 11.48 -11.71
N PHE A 65 4.67 10.59 -11.21
CA PHE A 65 5.03 9.19 -10.97
C PHE A 65 5.54 8.48 -12.25
N GLU A 66 4.96 8.80 -13.41
CA GLU A 66 5.39 8.24 -14.71
C GLU A 66 6.88 8.54 -15.03
N ARG A 67 7.44 9.60 -14.45
CA ARG A 67 8.87 9.95 -14.64
C ARG A 67 9.82 9.13 -13.77
N HIS A 68 9.28 8.51 -12.71
CA HIS A 68 10.06 7.83 -11.68
C HIS A 68 9.81 6.31 -11.63
N LEU A 69 9.12 5.75 -12.62
CA LEU A 69 8.81 4.31 -12.69
C LEU A 69 10.06 3.41 -12.60
N SER A 70 11.19 3.87 -13.14
CA SER A 70 12.47 3.15 -13.08
C SER A 70 13.05 3.01 -11.67
N LYS A 71 12.55 3.78 -10.70
CA LYS A 71 12.94 3.69 -9.29
C LYS A 71 12.15 2.66 -8.51
N ILE A 72 11.08 2.10 -9.10
CA ILE A 72 10.27 1.05 -8.45
C ILE A 72 10.97 -0.29 -8.64
N ARG A 73 11.04 -1.04 -7.55
CA ARG A 73 11.55 -2.41 -7.56
C ARG A 73 10.51 -3.34 -6.94
N PRO A 74 10.11 -4.43 -7.61
CA PRO A 74 9.29 -5.44 -6.98
C PRO A 74 10.10 -6.11 -5.84
N ASN A 75 9.39 -6.49 -4.77
CA ASN A 75 9.95 -7.41 -3.80
C ASN A 75 10.17 -8.76 -4.50
N ALA A 76 11.40 -9.28 -4.48
CA ALA A 76 11.76 -10.49 -5.20
C ALA A 76 10.94 -11.72 -4.79
N GLU A 77 10.40 -11.73 -3.57
CA GLU A 77 9.58 -12.82 -3.05
C GLU A 77 8.08 -12.65 -3.37
N ALA A 78 7.63 -11.44 -3.78
CA ALA A 78 6.20 -11.13 -3.89
C ALA A 78 5.46 -12.04 -4.87
N ALA A 79 6.01 -12.27 -6.05
CA ALA A 79 5.35 -13.11 -7.06
C ALA A 79 5.21 -14.57 -6.59
N ALA A 80 6.24 -15.15 -6.01
CA ALA A 80 6.22 -16.52 -5.49
C ALA A 80 5.24 -16.65 -4.31
N PHE A 81 5.25 -15.69 -3.39
CA PHE A 81 4.32 -15.66 -2.25
C PHE A 81 2.86 -15.58 -2.70
N LEU A 82 2.54 -14.64 -3.60
CA LEU A 82 1.16 -14.46 -4.11
C LEU A 82 0.68 -15.68 -4.89
N ALA A 83 1.56 -16.31 -5.68
CA ALA A 83 1.23 -17.55 -6.40
C ALA A 83 0.96 -18.72 -5.43
N GLU A 84 1.76 -18.85 -4.37
CA GLU A 84 1.54 -19.87 -3.34
C GLU A 84 0.25 -19.61 -2.55
N ALA A 85 -0.02 -18.36 -2.17
CA ALA A 85 -1.29 -17.99 -1.52
C ALA A 85 -2.49 -18.39 -2.40
N ARG A 86 -2.41 -18.12 -3.71
CA ARG A 86 -3.42 -18.57 -4.68
C ARG A 86 -3.59 -20.08 -4.69
N ALA A 87 -2.48 -20.83 -4.73
CA ALA A 87 -2.51 -22.28 -4.76
C ALA A 87 -3.15 -22.89 -3.49
N ARG A 88 -3.16 -22.12 -2.39
CA ARG A 88 -3.83 -22.50 -1.13
C ARG A 88 -5.25 -21.97 -0.99
N GLY A 89 -5.80 -21.36 -2.04
CA GLY A 89 -7.15 -20.80 -2.02
C GLY A 89 -7.30 -19.51 -1.20
N VAL A 90 -6.20 -18.83 -0.87
CA VAL A 90 -6.22 -17.58 -0.11
C VAL A 90 -6.51 -16.40 -1.03
N GLY A 91 -7.53 -15.60 -0.71
CA GLY A 91 -7.83 -14.33 -1.39
C GLY A 91 -6.71 -13.30 -1.17
N ARG A 92 -6.37 -12.54 -2.22
CA ARG A 92 -5.25 -11.59 -2.23
C ARG A 92 -5.73 -10.23 -2.71
N CYS A 93 -5.93 -9.32 -1.77
CA CYS A 93 -6.32 -7.95 -2.06
C CYS A 93 -5.24 -6.97 -1.56
N VAL A 94 -4.94 -5.98 -2.36
CA VAL A 94 -4.10 -4.86 -1.93
C VAL A 94 -4.98 -3.82 -1.25
N ALA A 95 -4.63 -3.42 -0.01
CA ALA A 95 -5.22 -2.28 0.71
C ALA A 95 -4.19 -1.14 0.76
N THR A 96 -4.44 -0.02 0.04
CA THR A 96 -3.41 1.02 -0.17
C THR A 96 -3.95 2.43 -0.06
N ASN A 97 -3.08 3.37 0.38
CA ASN A 97 -3.33 4.81 0.36
C ASN A 97 -3.03 5.44 -1.02
N THR A 98 -2.33 4.73 -1.89
CA THR A 98 -2.15 5.08 -3.30
C THR A 98 -3.49 4.96 -4.03
N THR A 99 -3.81 5.91 -4.93
CA THR A 99 -5.05 5.87 -5.72
C THR A 99 -5.13 4.60 -6.58
N GLY A 100 -6.34 4.09 -6.79
CA GLY A 100 -6.57 2.83 -7.52
C GLY A 100 -5.92 2.78 -8.90
N PRO A 101 -6.07 3.80 -9.77
CA PRO A 101 -5.42 3.83 -11.07
C PRO A 101 -3.89 3.75 -10.99
N LEU A 102 -3.28 4.47 -10.04
CA LEU A 102 -1.82 4.47 -9.85
C LEU A 102 -1.32 3.15 -9.26
N ALA A 103 -2.03 2.60 -8.28
CA ALA A 103 -1.73 1.28 -7.70
C ALA A 103 -1.79 0.18 -8.76
N GLY A 104 -2.84 0.17 -9.58
CA GLY A 104 -2.95 -0.75 -10.73
C GLY A 104 -1.80 -0.62 -11.72
N ARG A 105 -1.37 0.63 -12.01
CA ARG A 105 -0.24 0.90 -12.89
C ARG A 105 1.07 0.34 -12.33
N ILE A 106 1.35 0.56 -11.04
CA ILE A 106 2.55 0.05 -10.35
C ILE A 106 2.57 -1.49 -10.36
N LEU A 107 1.45 -2.11 -10.00
CA LEU A 107 1.32 -3.57 -9.95
C LEU A 107 1.42 -4.22 -11.33
N ALA A 108 0.89 -3.57 -12.37
CA ALA A 108 1.06 -4.03 -13.76
C ALA A 108 2.52 -3.99 -14.22
N LEU A 109 3.21 -2.89 -13.95
CA LEU A 109 4.64 -2.73 -14.28
C LEU A 109 5.54 -3.75 -13.59
N THR A 110 5.22 -4.10 -12.36
CA THR A 110 5.98 -5.07 -11.57
C THR A 110 5.57 -6.53 -11.84
N GLY A 111 4.57 -6.75 -12.70
CA GLY A 111 4.06 -8.08 -13.04
C GLY A 111 3.22 -8.73 -11.93
N LEU A 112 2.85 -7.97 -10.88
CA LEU A 112 2.12 -8.51 -9.73
C LEU A 112 0.61 -8.45 -9.88
N LEU A 113 0.09 -7.56 -10.75
CA LEU A 113 -1.36 -7.37 -10.93
C LEU A 113 -2.13 -8.68 -11.24
N PRO A 114 -1.66 -9.58 -12.14
CA PRO A 114 -2.36 -10.83 -12.44
C PRO A 114 -2.38 -11.85 -11.28
N LEU A 115 -1.57 -11.61 -10.24
CA LEU A 115 -1.47 -12.48 -9.07
C LEU A 115 -2.40 -12.05 -7.93
N LEU A 116 -3.09 -10.94 -8.09
CA LEU A 116 -4.04 -10.37 -7.12
C LEU A 116 -5.48 -10.64 -7.57
N ASP A 117 -6.38 -10.66 -6.62
CA ASP A 117 -7.82 -10.78 -6.89
C ASP A 117 -8.46 -9.39 -6.97
N ASP A 118 -7.98 -8.42 -6.17
CA ASP A 118 -8.48 -7.03 -6.21
C ASP A 118 -7.49 -6.02 -5.59
N ILE A 119 -7.82 -4.73 -5.74
CA ILE A 119 -7.13 -3.58 -5.16
C ILE A 119 -8.18 -2.72 -4.46
N ALA A 120 -8.08 -2.55 -3.15
CA ALA A 120 -8.87 -1.60 -2.37
C ALA A 120 -8.01 -0.34 -2.13
N ALA A 121 -8.33 0.75 -2.79
CA ALA A 121 -7.59 2.00 -2.71
C ALA A 121 -8.34 3.06 -1.88
N ALA A 122 -7.60 4.04 -1.35
CA ALA A 122 -8.17 5.09 -0.51
C ALA A 122 -9.23 5.94 -1.22
N ASP A 123 -9.05 6.21 -2.51
CA ASP A 123 -10.01 6.95 -3.34
C ASP A 123 -11.32 6.18 -3.55
N ASP A 124 -11.28 4.85 -3.66
CA ASP A 124 -12.46 3.99 -3.73
C ASP A 124 -13.17 3.86 -2.38
N ALA A 125 -12.40 3.82 -1.29
CA ALA A 125 -12.93 3.63 0.07
C ALA A 125 -13.47 4.93 0.70
N GLY A 126 -13.10 6.08 0.12
CA GLY A 126 -13.42 7.41 0.65
C GLY A 126 -12.51 7.88 1.78
N ALA A 127 -11.66 7.01 2.32
CA ALA A 127 -10.65 7.33 3.31
C ALA A 127 -9.48 6.34 3.24
N GLY A 128 -8.26 6.84 3.49
CA GLY A 128 -7.04 6.03 3.55
C GLY A 128 -6.65 5.66 4.98
N LYS A 129 -5.78 4.66 5.12
CA LYS A 129 -5.20 4.28 6.41
C LYS A 129 -4.54 5.51 7.08
N PRO A 130 -4.73 5.75 8.37
CA PRO A 130 -5.18 4.79 9.40
C PRO A 130 -6.70 4.66 9.58
N ASP A 131 -7.53 5.25 8.71
CA ASP A 131 -8.95 4.93 8.68
C ASP A 131 -9.13 3.47 8.20
N PRO A 132 -10.03 2.68 8.84
CA PRO A 132 -10.23 1.27 8.49
C PRO A 132 -11.03 1.06 7.19
N ALA A 133 -11.56 2.10 6.56
CA ALA A 133 -12.45 2.00 5.39
C ALA A 133 -11.85 1.14 4.27
N VAL A 134 -10.55 1.31 3.98
CA VAL A 134 -9.87 0.53 2.94
C VAL A 134 -9.78 -0.97 3.28
N LEU A 135 -9.74 -1.34 4.57
CA LEU A 135 -9.73 -2.74 5.00
C LEU A 135 -11.13 -3.37 4.89
N HIS A 136 -12.18 -2.61 5.24
CA HIS A 136 -13.57 -3.03 5.03
C HIS A 136 -13.85 -3.24 3.54
N LEU A 137 -13.38 -2.33 2.68
CA LEU A 137 -13.52 -2.46 1.24
C LEU A 137 -12.78 -3.70 0.71
N ALA A 138 -11.55 -3.95 1.17
CA ALA A 138 -10.78 -5.13 0.76
C ALA A 138 -11.47 -6.44 1.14
N ALA A 139 -11.98 -6.56 2.38
CA ALA A 139 -12.72 -7.73 2.83
C ALA A 139 -14.02 -7.94 2.02
N ALA A 140 -14.76 -6.85 1.74
CA ALA A 140 -15.98 -6.91 0.93
C ALA A 140 -15.68 -7.37 -0.51
N ARG A 141 -14.61 -6.89 -1.12
CA ARG A 141 -14.19 -7.31 -2.47
C ARG A 141 -13.77 -8.78 -2.54
N LEU A 142 -13.17 -9.29 -1.47
CA LEU A 142 -12.84 -10.71 -1.35
C LEU A 142 -14.04 -11.59 -0.93
N GLY A 143 -15.14 -10.99 -0.50
CA GLY A 143 -16.33 -11.72 -0.03
C GLY A 143 -16.12 -12.48 1.27
N VAL A 144 -15.21 -12.01 2.15
CA VAL A 144 -14.87 -12.65 3.43
C VAL A 144 -15.06 -11.68 4.59
N PRO A 145 -15.35 -12.15 5.81
CA PRO A 145 -15.40 -11.31 7.00
C PRO A 145 -13.99 -10.84 7.39
N LEU A 146 -13.89 -9.66 8.02
CA LEU A 146 -12.61 -9.11 8.49
C LEU A 146 -11.85 -10.07 9.44
N THR A 147 -12.58 -10.87 10.21
CA THR A 147 -12.00 -11.85 11.15
C THR A 147 -11.26 -13.00 10.47
N GLU A 148 -11.48 -13.21 9.18
CA GLU A 148 -10.78 -14.20 8.35
C GLU A 148 -9.67 -13.56 7.49
N CYS A 149 -9.48 -12.24 7.63
CA CYS A 149 -8.41 -11.51 6.95
C CYS A 149 -7.14 -11.44 7.81
N LEU A 150 -6.00 -11.32 7.14
CA LEU A 150 -4.71 -10.96 7.73
C LEU A 150 -4.17 -9.76 6.99
N LEU A 151 -3.89 -8.66 7.71
CA LEU A 151 -3.20 -7.51 7.13
C LEU A 151 -1.69 -7.68 7.27
N VAL A 152 -0.97 -7.53 6.18
CA VAL A 152 0.50 -7.42 6.16
C VAL A 152 0.85 -5.99 5.73
N GLY A 153 1.58 -5.28 6.57
CA GLY A 153 1.92 -3.87 6.33
C GLY A 153 3.26 -3.49 6.92
N ASP A 154 3.83 -2.40 6.45
CA ASP A 154 5.17 -1.92 6.82
C ASP A 154 5.16 -0.58 7.58
N SER A 155 3.98 -0.09 7.96
CA SER A 155 3.83 1.25 8.51
C SER A 155 2.93 1.31 9.75
N ARG A 156 3.06 2.42 10.50
CA ARG A 156 2.14 2.76 11.59
C ARG A 156 0.69 2.89 11.11
N TYR A 157 0.49 3.34 9.89
CA TYR A 157 -0.84 3.53 9.32
C TYR A 157 -1.56 2.20 9.10
N ASP A 158 -0.81 1.16 8.70
CA ASP A 158 -1.32 -0.21 8.60
C ASP A 158 -1.69 -0.76 9.99
N ALA A 159 -0.79 -0.63 10.96
CA ALA A 159 -0.99 -1.12 12.31
C ALA A 159 -2.21 -0.45 12.98
N GLU A 160 -2.33 0.89 12.86
CA GLU A 160 -3.47 1.62 13.42
C GLU A 160 -4.79 1.27 12.70
N ALA A 161 -4.78 1.10 11.37
CA ALA A 161 -5.96 0.68 10.64
C ALA A 161 -6.41 -0.72 11.06
N ALA A 162 -5.47 -1.65 11.24
CA ALA A 162 -5.75 -3.01 11.72
C ALA A 162 -6.39 -3.04 13.10
N VAL A 163 -5.92 -2.17 14.02
CA VAL A 163 -6.53 -2.03 15.35
C VAL A 163 -7.97 -1.52 15.27
N ARG A 164 -8.22 -0.52 14.40
CA ARG A 164 -9.54 0.08 14.23
C ARG A 164 -10.53 -0.84 13.52
N ALA A 165 -10.05 -1.73 12.66
CA ALA A 165 -10.87 -2.70 11.92
C ALA A 165 -10.94 -4.09 12.56
N PRO A 166 -10.48 -4.30 13.77
CA PRO A 166 -10.03 -5.53 14.46
C PRO A 166 -9.58 -6.67 13.51
N VAL A 167 -8.61 -6.35 12.64
CA VAL A 167 -7.99 -7.32 11.72
C VAL A 167 -6.64 -7.75 12.31
N PRO A 168 -6.30 -9.05 12.34
CA PRO A 168 -4.96 -9.50 12.65
C PRO A 168 -3.91 -8.81 11.78
N PHE A 169 -2.81 -8.34 12.40
CA PHE A 169 -1.77 -7.58 11.74
C PHE A 169 -0.41 -8.26 11.88
N VAL A 170 0.33 -8.33 10.79
CA VAL A 170 1.74 -8.73 10.75
C VAL A 170 2.55 -7.59 10.16
N GLY A 171 3.51 -7.09 10.91
CA GLY A 171 4.46 -6.09 10.44
C GLY A 171 5.47 -6.69 9.47
N TYR A 172 5.54 -6.21 8.24
CA TYR A 172 6.63 -6.54 7.33
C TYR A 172 7.78 -5.59 7.59
N ARG A 173 8.84 -6.08 8.24
CA ARG A 173 10.00 -5.29 8.68
C ARG A 173 9.62 -4.10 9.57
N TYR A 174 8.46 -4.16 10.23
CA TYR A 174 7.89 -3.07 11.00
C TYR A 174 7.42 -3.52 12.38
N GLY A 175 7.67 -2.68 13.39
CA GLY A 175 7.23 -2.89 14.77
C GLY A 175 8.03 -3.97 15.52
N GLU A 176 7.70 -4.12 16.81
CA GLU A 176 8.31 -5.12 17.71
C GLU A 176 7.38 -6.31 18.01
N GLY A 177 6.10 -6.25 17.55
CA GLY A 177 5.08 -7.26 17.79
C GLY A 177 5.19 -8.45 16.83
N ASP A 178 4.05 -8.87 16.29
CA ASP A 178 4.01 -9.92 15.28
C ASP A 178 4.61 -9.40 13.97
N ARG A 179 5.82 -9.81 13.67
CA ARG A 179 6.67 -9.27 12.61
C ARG A 179 7.31 -10.40 11.79
N VAL A 180 7.52 -10.11 10.51
CA VAL A 180 8.33 -10.91 9.59
C VAL A 180 9.31 -10.01 8.85
N ASP A 181 10.45 -10.56 8.46
CA ASP A 181 11.46 -9.85 7.67
C ASP A 181 11.47 -10.29 6.20
N SER A 182 10.73 -11.35 5.87
CA SER A 182 10.52 -11.84 4.50
C SER A 182 9.08 -12.28 4.26
N LEU A 183 8.64 -12.27 2.99
CA LEU A 183 7.32 -12.82 2.64
C LEU A 183 7.30 -14.35 2.74
N GLY A 184 8.45 -15.01 2.63
CA GLY A 184 8.59 -16.46 2.82
C GLY A 184 8.14 -16.92 4.21
N GLU A 185 8.40 -16.13 5.26
CA GLU A 185 7.97 -16.44 6.63
C GLU A 185 6.43 -16.46 6.79
N LEU A 186 5.71 -15.72 5.96
CA LEU A 186 4.24 -15.71 5.97
C LEU A 186 3.64 -17.03 5.45
N LEU A 187 4.40 -17.83 4.69
CA LEU A 187 3.90 -19.10 4.14
C LEU A 187 3.47 -20.07 5.23
N GLY A 188 4.11 -20.02 6.40
CA GLY A 188 3.74 -20.82 7.58
C GLY A 188 2.42 -20.41 8.23
N ARG A 189 1.91 -19.24 7.90
CA ARG A 189 0.64 -18.68 8.43
C ARG A 189 -0.54 -18.92 7.50
N LEU A 190 -0.27 -19.31 6.25
CA LEU A 190 -1.32 -19.64 5.29
C LEU A 190 -1.90 -21.03 5.58
N PRO A 191 -3.19 -21.27 5.25
CA PRO A 191 -3.78 -22.59 5.34
C PRO A 191 -2.98 -23.60 4.47
N PRO A 192 -3.07 -24.91 4.76
CA PRO A 192 -2.49 -25.93 3.89
C PRO A 192 -3.14 -25.86 2.48
N ARG A 193 -2.45 -26.42 1.48
CA ARG A 193 -3.09 -26.57 0.17
C ARG A 193 -4.30 -27.48 0.30
N PRO A 194 -5.41 -27.17 -0.41
CA PRO A 194 -6.55 -28.06 -0.47
C PRO A 194 -6.10 -29.42 -1.05
N GLU A 195 -6.61 -30.48 -0.46
CA GLU A 195 -6.41 -31.83 -1.02
C GLU A 195 -7.14 -31.86 -2.37
N GLY A 196 -6.44 -32.26 -3.43
CA GLY A 196 -6.95 -32.33 -4.80
C GLY A 196 -7.92 -33.48 -5.04
#